data_e8983eff7b5fb29c9fadb86a415026b8
#
_entry.id   e8983eff7b5fb29c9fadb86a415026b8
#
_cell.length_a   1.000
_cell.length_b   1.000
_cell.length_c   1.000
_cell.angle_alpha   90.00
_cell.angle_beta   90.00
_cell.angle_gamma   90.00
#
_symmetry.space_group_name_H-M   'P 1'
#
loop_
_entity.id
_entity.type
_entity.pdbx_description
1 polymer ?
#
loop_
_entity_poly.entity_id
_entity_poly.type
_entity_poly.pdbx_seq_one_letter_code
_entity_poly.pdbx_strand_id
1 'polypeptide(L)'
;MDNKRIAFNKPDDYSIYSEIISKEPLGPVVRHGDDQWRDVVSWCLKVMILAEELNITSKNIDDFLDSDNNEILRLLGMVGAYGDMIELDEKWAYYIIKHVGNYSEVFNKNLGPETRLNLSRGLNRLYIDGGLLYAPPFR
;
A
#
# COMPACT_ATOMS: atom_id res chain seq x y z
N MET A 1 8.34 4.22 -17.36
CA MET A 1 9.37 4.01 -18.40
C MET A 1 9.76 2.54 -18.54
N ASP A 2 9.88 1.81 -17.45
CA ASP A 2 10.27 0.39 -17.45
C ASP A 2 9.36 -0.52 -18.30
N ASN A 3 8.04 -0.30 -18.27
CA ASN A 3 7.10 -1.04 -19.11
C ASN A 3 7.41 -0.91 -20.62
N LYS A 4 7.95 0.23 -21.06
CA LYS A 4 8.36 0.42 -22.46
C LYS A 4 9.64 -0.32 -22.77
N ARG A 5 10.60 -0.37 -21.83
CA ARG A 5 11.85 -1.10 -21.98
C ARG A 5 11.59 -2.60 -22.22
N ILE A 6 10.69 -3.20 -21.43
CA ILE A 6 10.34 -4.62 -21.56
C ILE A 6 9.69 -4.95 -22.91
N ALA A 7 9.05 -3.97 -23.55
CA ALA A 7 8.43 -4.14 -24.85
C ALA A 7 9.42 -4.08 -26.02
N PHE A 8 10.70 -3.73 -25.80
CA PHE A 8 11.72 -3.73 -26.84
C PHE A 8 12.19 -5.16 -27.16
N ASN A 9 12.65 -5.38 -28.39
CA ASN A 9 13.16 -6.68 -28.85
C ASN A 9 14.38 -7.17 -28.05
N LYS A 10 15.16 -6.25 -27.48
CA LYS A 10 16.33 -6.52 -26.66
C LYS A 10 16.32 -5.58 -25.43
N PRO A 11 15.52 -5.86 -24.41
CA PRO A 11 15.38 -4.98 -23.23
C PRO A 11 16.72 -4.71 -22.52
N ASP A 12 17.62 -5.69 -22.52
CA ASP A 12 18.90 -5.62 -21.80
C ASP A 12 19.94 -4.70 -22.47
N ASP A 13 19.72 -4.31 -23.74
CA ASP A 13 20.56 -3.33 -24.43
C ASP A 13 20.28 -1.89 -23.99
N TYR A 14 19.27 -1.68 -23.10
CA TYR A 14 18.83 -0.37 -22.61
C TYR A 14 18.98 -0.27 -21.10
N SER A 15 19.56 0.82 -20.65
CA SER A 15 19.66 1.18 -19.23
C SER A 15 18.74 2.35 -18.88
N ILE A 16 18.10 2.26 -17.74
CA ILE A 16 17.34 3.38 -17.15
C ILE A 16 18.21 4.01 -16.09
N TYR A 17 18.49 5.30 -16.26
CA TYR A 17 19.26 6.05 -15.28
C TYR A 17 18.47 6.25 -13.98
N SER A 18 19.18 6.32 -12.86
CA SER A 18 18.59 6.55 -11.54
C SER A 18 18.15 8.00 -11.31
N GLU A 19 18.65 8.92 -12.14
CA GLU A 19 18.32 10.33 -12.03
C GLU A 19 16.88 10.60 -12.45
N ILE A 20 16.15 11.29 -11.57
CA ILE A 20 14.76 11.67 -11.78
C ILE A 20 14.75 13.08 -12.39
N ILE A 21 14.41 13.19 -13.68
CA ILE A 21 14.32 14.47 -14.39
C ILE A 21 12.91 15.10 -14.33
N SER A 22 11.88 14.30 -14.02
CA SER A 22 10.51 14.77 -13.83
C SER A 22 9.82 13.94 -12.76
N LYS A 23 8.80 14.50 -12.11
CA LYS A 23 7.95 13.79 -11.14
C LYS A 23 6.56 13.61 -11.73
N GLU A 24 6.10 12.39 -11.70
CA GLU A 24 4.74 12.02 -12.13
C GLU A 24 4.08 11.22 -11.01
N PRO A 25 3.57 11.89 -9.94
CA PRO A 25 2.89 11.20 -8.85
C PRO A 25 1.57 10.63 -9.37
N LEU A 26 1.50 9.32 -9.48
CA LEU A 26 0.28 8.60 -9.83
C LEU A 26 -0.49 8.25 -8.56
N GLY A 27 -1.80 8.28 -8.65
CA GLY A 27 -2.70 7.90 -7.56
C GLY A 27 -4.02 7.38 -8.08
N PRO A 28 -4.83 6.75 -7.24
CA PRO A 28 -6.20 6.38 -7.57
C PRO A 28 -7.02 7.62 -7.96
N VAL A 29 -7.88 7.46 -8.96
CA VAL A 29 -8.78 8.52 -9.42
C VAL A 29 -10.22 8.13 -9.12
N VAL A 30 -10.98 9.02 -8.52
CA VAL A 30 -12.40 8.86 -8.23
C VAL A 30 -13.20 9.99 -8.89
N ARG A 31 -14.50 9.80 -9.01
CA ARG A 31 -15.41 10.84 -9.55
C ARG A 31 -15.39 12.05 -8.63
N HIS A 32 -15.36 13.25 -9.21
CA HIS A 32 -15.48 14.48 -8.45
C HIS A 32 -16.86 14.60 -7.77
N GLY A 33 -16.87 14.99 -6.49
CA GLY A 33 -18.09 15.11 -5.68
C GLY A 33 -18.57 13.80 -5.05
N ASP A 34 -17.83 12.70 -5.23
CA ASP A 34 -18.08 11.43 -4.53
C ASP A 34 -17.10 11.31 -3.35
N ASP A 35 -17.36 12.09 -2.31
CA ASP A 35 -16.46 12.21 -1.17
C ASP A 35 -16.38 10.92 -0.36
N GLN A 36 -17.49 10.20 -0.22
CA GLN A 36 -17.54 8.94 0.50
C GLN A 36 -16.66 7.88 -0.19
N TRP A 37 -16.82 7.71 -1.50
CA TRP A 37 -15.99 6.77 -2.26
C TRP A 37 -14.51 7.18 -2.25
N ARG A 38 -14.23 8.49 -2.31
CA ARG A 38 -12.88 9.02 -2.17
C ARG A 38 -12.26 8.61 -0.84
N ASP A 39 -13.02 8.70 0.25
CA ASP A 39 -12.55 8.34 1.59
C ASP A 39 -12.27 6.83 1.68
N VAL A 40 -13.16 5.99 1.16
CA VAL A 40 -12.92 4.53 1.08
C VAL A 40 -11.62 4.23 0.33
N VAL A 41 -11.44 4.75 -0.89
CA VAL A 41 -10.24 4.51 -1.71
C VAL A 41 -8.99 5.04 -1.03
N SER A 42 -9.06 6.21 -0.40
CA SER A 42 -7.96 6.83 0.33
C SER A 42 -7.54 5.99 1.54
N TRP A 43 -8.52 5.49 2.31
CA TRP A 43 -8.24 4.67 3.48
C TRP A 43 -7.75 3.27 3.10
N CYS A 44 -8.22 2.68 2.00
CA CYS A 44 -7.64 1.44 1.48
C CYS A 44 -6.12 1.53 1.30
N LEU A 45 -5.64 2.61 0.69
CA LEU A 45 -4.20 2.82 0.53
C LEU A 45 -3.49 3.04 1.87
N LYS A 46 -4.08 3.87 2.75
CA LYS A 46 -3.50 4.20 4.06
C LYS A 46 -3.35 2.98 4.95
N VAL A 47 -4.34 2.09 5.01
CA VAL A 47 -4.24 0.87 5.83
C VAL A 47 -3.19 -0.10 5.32
N MET A 48 -2.97 -0.16 4.01
CA MET A 48 -1.89 -0.97 3.45
C MET A 48 -0.51 -0.44 3.82
N ILE A 49 -0.32 0.90 3.84
CA ILE A 49 0.92 1.55 4.27
C ILE A 49 1.11 1.36 5.78
N LEU A 50 0.07 1.58 6.58
CA LEU A 50 0.13 1.40 8.04
C LEU A 50 0.43 -0.05 8.42
N ALA A 51 -0.15 -1.02 7.72
CA ALA A 51 0.15 -2.43 7.93
C ALA A 51 1.64 -2.74 7.69
N GLU A 52 2.24 -2.12 6.66
CA GLU A 52 3.68 -2.25 6.42
C GLU A 52 4.50 -1.63 7.56
N GLU A 53 4.14 -0.43 8.05
CA GLU A 53 4.80 0.22 9.19
C GLU A 53 4.76 -0.64 10.46
N LEU A 54 3.65 -1.36 10.67
CA LEU A 54 3.44 -2.26 11.82
C LEU A 54 3.98 -3.69 11.58
N ASN A 55 4.64 -3.94 10.45
CA ASN A 55 5.11 -5.26 10.03
C ASN A 55 4.02 -6.33 9.95
N ILE A 56 2.79 -5.92 9.63
CA ILE A 56 1.65 -6.81 9.40
C ILE A 56 1.58 -7.14 7.91
N THR A 57 1.50 -8.42 7.60
CA THR A 57 1.44 -8.97 6.23
C THR A 57 0.21 -9.84 6.05
N SER A 58 -0.10 -10.21 4.80
CA SER A 58 -1.17 -11.17 4.50
C SER A 58 -0.98 -12.53 5.18
N LYS A 59 0.27 -12.88 5.55
CA LYS A 59 0.63 -14.19 6.11
C LYS A 59 0.57 -14.23 7.63
N ASN A 60 0.87 -13.11 8.31
CA ASN A 60 0.98 -13.07 9.77
C ASN A 60 -0.17 -12.28 10.45
N ILE A 61 -1.10 -11.70 9.70
CA ILE A 61 -2.16 -10.84 10.25
C ILE A 61 -3.00 -11.53 11.32
N ASP A 62 -3.20 -12.85 11.20
CA ASP A 62 -3.99 -13.61 12.17
C ASP A 62 -3.34 -13.67 13.55
N ASP A 63 -2.00 -13.55 13.62
CA ASP A 63 -1.23 -13.55 14.86
C ASP A 63 -1.42 -12.26 15.67
N PHE A 64 -2.03 -11.23 15.07
CA PHE A 64 -2.24 -9.93 15.68
C PHE A 64 -3.69 -9.68 16.16
N LEU A 65 -4.59 -10.65 16.00
CA LEU A 65 -5.99 -10.48 16.39
C LEU A 65 -6.19 -10.28 17.90
N ASP A 66 -5.28 -10.80 18.70
CA ASP A 66 -5.25 -10.67 20.16
C ASP A 66 -4.05 -9.81 20.64
N SER A 67 -3.61 -8.86 19.83
CA SER A 67 -2.46 -8.01 20.12
C SER A 67 -2.71 -7.11 21.34
N ASP A 68 -1.67 -6.89 22.17
CA ASP A 68 -1.71 -5.90 23.25
C ASP A 68 -1.62 -4.44 22.73
N ASN A 69 -1.36 -4.25 21.44
CA ASN A 69 -1.28 -2.93 20.81
C ASN A 69 -2.67 -2.48 20.32
N ASN A 70 -3.23 -1.47 21.00
CA ASN A 70 -4.52 -0.90 20.65
C ASN A 70 -4.59 -0.32 19.23
N GLU A 71 -3.49 0.16 18.66
CA GLU A 71 -3.45 0.66 17.28
C GLU A 71 -3.68 -0.49 16.29
N ILE A 72 -3.05 -1.63 16.54
CA ILE A 72 -3.25 -2.84 15.74
C ILE A 72 -4.69 -3.35 15.87
N LEU A 73 -5.23 -3.42 17.09
CA LEU A 73 -6.61 -3.87 17.31
C LEU A 73 -7.62 -2.96 16.59
N ARG A 74 -7.40 -1.65 16.57
CA ARG A 74 -8.24 -0.71 15.80
C ARG A 74 -8.11 -0.94 14.30
N LEU A 75 -6.88 -1.06 13.80
CA LEU A 75 -6.62 -1.35 12.38
C LEU A 75 -7.33 -2.62 11.93
N LEU A 76 -7.32 -3.66 12.75
CA LEU A 76 -7.94 -4.95 12.42
C LEU A 76 -9.46 -5.02 12.68
N GLY A 77 -10.07 -3.92 13.17
CA GLY A 77 -11.49 -3.86 13.48
C GLY A 77 -11.91 -4.70 14.68
N MET A 78 -10.98 -4.93 15.61
CA MET A 78 -11.25 -5.68 16.86
C MET A 78 -11.77 -4.77 17.96
N VAL A 79 -11.48 -3.46 17.88
CA VAL A 79 -11.97 -2.42 18.78
C VAL A 79 -12.29 -1.14 18.01
N GLY A 80 -13.31 -0.40 18.47
CA GLY A 80 -13.78 0.81 17.80
C GLY A 80 -14.89 0.53 16.79
N ALA A 81 -15.37 1.57 16.11
CA ALA A 81 -16.42 1.54 15.10
C ALA A 81 -15.98 2.34 13.86
N TYR A 82 -14.81 2.01 13.34
CA TYR A 82 -14.19 2.77 12.25
C TYR A 82 -14.71 2.36 10.86
N GLY A 83 -15.24 1.14 10.74
CA GLY A 83 -15.90 0.68 9.52
C GLY A 83 -17.19 1.46 9.27
N ASP A 84 -18.01 1.65 10.30
CA ASP A 84 -19.27 2.41 10.23
C ASP A 84 -19.04 3.85 9.71
N MET A 85 -17.91 4.49 10.02
CA MET A 85 -17.62 5.86 9.57
C MET A 85 -17.47 5.99 8.04
N ILE A 86 -17.16 4.90 7.36
CA ILE A 86 -17.01 4.84 5.90
C ILE A 86 -17.99 3.82 5.26
N GLU A 87 -19.03 3.43 6.03
CA GLU A 87 -20.09 2.49 5.61
C GLU A 87 -19.57 1.12 5.15
N LEU A 88 -18.52 0.62 5.80
CA LEU A 88 -17.95 -0.70 5.58
C LEU A 88 -18.06 -1.57 6.84
N ASP A 89 -17.84 -2.88 6.65
CA ASP A 89 -17.68 -3.82 7.76
C ASP A 89 -16.51 -3.40 8.67
N GLU A 90 -16.61 -3.63 9.99
CA GLU A 90 -15.55 -3.24 10.94
C GLU A 90 -14.19 -3.88 10.61
N LYS A 91 -14.19 -5.08 10.05
CA LYS A 91 -12.98 -5.80 9.64
C LYS A 91 -12.52 -5.51 8.21
N TRP A 92 -13.02 -4.45 7.58
CA TRP A 92 -12.67 -4.10 6.19
C TRP A 92 -11.16 -4.01 5.97
N ALA A 93 -10.42 -3.40 6.88
CA ALA A 93 -8.96 -3.27 6.80
C ALA A 93 -8.26 -4.64 6.97
N TYR A 94 -8.74 -5.48 7.92
CA TYR A 94 -8.27 -6.86 8.04
C TYR A 94 -8.44 -7.61 6.71
N TYR A 95 -9.60 -7.52 6.06
CA TYR A 95 -9.83 -8.23 4.80
C TYR A 95 -8.93 -7.73 3.67
N ILE A 96 -8.68 -6.42 3.59
CA ILE A 96 -7.74 -5.88 2.61
C ILE A 96 -6.34 -6.48 2.83
N ILE A 97 -5.81 -6.41 4.05
CA ILE A 97 -4.47 -6.89 4.34
C ILE A 97 -4.39 -8.42 4.16
N LYS A 98 -5.41 -9.16 4.61
CA LYS A 98 -5.46 -10.63 4.50
C LYS A 98 -5.45 -11.12 3.06
N HIS A 99 -6.23 -10.48 2.17
CA HIS A 99 -6.44 -10.97 0.82
C HIS A 99 -5.57 -10.27 -0.24
N VAL A 100 -5.17 -9.04 0.00
CA VAL A 100 -4.37 -8.24 -0.93
C VAL A 100 -2.93 -8.09 -0.46
N GLY A 101 -2.74 -7.93 0.85
CA GLY A 101 -1.44 -7.70 1.48
C GLY A 101 -1.21 -6.25 1.90
N ASN A 102 -0.10 -5.98 2.55
CA ASN A 102 0.37 -4.64 2.83
C ASN A 102 0.97 -3.98 1.57
N TYR A 103 1.35 -2.71 1.65
CA TYR A 103 1.85 -1.98 0.47
C TYR A 103 3.13 -2.61 -0.10
N SER A 104 4.04 -3.11 0.73
CA SER A 104 5.26 -3.78 0.28
C SER A 104 4.95 -5.05 -0.53
N GLU A 105 4.01 -5.87 -0.05
CA GLU A 105 3.60 -7.09 -0.76
C GLU A 105 3.01 -6.76 -2.13
N VAL A 106 2.13 -5.74 -2.19
CA VAL A 106 1.51 -5.30 -3.45
C VAL A 106 2.55 -4.71 -4.40
N PHE A 107 3.48 -3.89 -3.90
CA PHE A 107 4.56 -3.35 -4.73
C PHE A 107 5.44 -4.47 -5.30
N ASN A 108 5.88 -5.41 -4.47
CA ASN A 108 6.75 -6.51 -4.87
C ASN A 108 6.11 -7.39 -5.94
N LYS A 109 4.82 -7.68 -5.78
CA LYS A 109 4.04 -8.50 -6.71
C LYS A 109 3.80 -7.83 -8.06
N ASN A 110 3.70 -6.49 -8.12
CA ASN A 110 3.29 -5.79 -9.34
C ASN A 110 4.44 -5.05 -10.04
N LEU A 111 5.44 -4.57 -9.31
CA LEU A 111 6.53 -3.74 -9.82
C LEU A 111 7.92 -4.23 -9.36
N GLY A 112 7.97 -4.90 -8.23
CA GLY A 112 9.20 -5.24 -7.54
C GLY A 112 9.85 -6.54 -8.03
N PRO A 113 10.66 -7.17 -7.16
CA PRO A 113 11.52 -8.31 -7.53
C PRO A 113 10.75 -9.56 -7.97
N GLU A 114 9.46 -9.65 -7.71
CA GLU A 114 8.61 -10.77 -8.15
C GLU A 114 8.17 -10.63 -9.61
N THR A 115 8.55 -9.54 -10.27
CA THR A 115 8.15 -9.23 -11.65
C THR A 115 9.37 -9.08 -12.57
N ARG A 116 9.11 -9.08 -13.88
CA ARG A 116 10.14 -8.76 -14.87
C ARG A 116 10.65 -7.31 -14.78
N LEU A 117 9.88 -6.43 -14.13
CA LEU A 117 10.27 -5.04 -13.92
C LEU A 117 11.41 -4.93 -12.92
N ASN A 118 11.38 -5.74 -11.88
CA ASN A 118 12.38 -5.81 -10.81
C ASN A 118 12.80 -4.42 -10.29
N LEU A 119 11.79 -3.54 -10.07
CA LEU A 119 12.04 -2.17 -9.62
C LEU A 119 12.36 -2.14 -8.13
N SER A 120 13.32 -1.30 -7.77
CA SER A 120 13.51 -0.93 -6.36
C SER A 120 12.40 0.04 -5.92
N ARG A 121 12.05 -0.01 -4.63
CA ARG A 121 11.03 0.87 -4.04
C ARG A 121 11.38 2.37 -4.16
N GLY A 122 12.67 2.72 -4.14
CA GLY A 122 13.11 4.12 -4.21
C GLY A 122 12.38 5.00 -3.19
N LEU A 123 11.72 6.08 -3.67
CA LEU A 123 10.91 6.95 -2.82
C LEU A 123 9.57 6.35 -2.37
N ASN A 124 9.14 5.22 -2.94
CA ASN A 124 7.95 4.47 -2.48
C ASN A 124 8.23 3.59 -1.24
N ARG A 125 9.34 3.78 -0.56
CA ARG A 125 9.60 3.20 0.76
C ARG A 125 8.87 4.00 1.85
N LEU A 126 8.72 3.37 3.02
CA LEU A 126 8.24 4.07 4.21
C LEU A 126 9.15 5.25 4.57
N TYR A 127 8.60 6.28 5.21
CA TYR A 127 9.35 7.45 5.65
C TYR A 127 10.48 7.09 6.63
N ILE A 128 10.27 6.07 7.48
CA ILE A 128 11.29 5.55 8.41
C ILE A 128 12.48 4.92 7.67
N ASP A 129 12.29 4.48 6.43
CA ASP A 129 13.33 3.92 5.56
C ASP A 129 13.86 4.94 4.53
N GLY A 130 13.58 6.22 4.74
CA GLY A 130 13.99 7.31 3.85
C GLY A 130 13.16 7.45 2.58
N GLY A 131 11.96 6.90 2.54
CA GLY A 131 10.98 7.09 1.47
C GLY A 131 9.97 8.20 1.77
N LEU A 132 8.87 8.22 1.01
CA LEU A 132 7.79 9.21 1.12
C LEU A 132 6.48 8.62 1.66
N LEU A 133 6.38 7.30 1.81
CA LEU A 133 5.15 6.69 2.27
C LEU A 133 4.97 6.88 3.76
N TYR A 134 3.82 7.43 4.09
CA TYR A 134 3.40 7.75 5.45
C TYR A 134 1.89 7.55 5.55
N ALA A 135 1.43 6.88 6.59
CA ALA A 135 0.02 6.74 6.91
C ALA A 135 -0.32 7.52 8.19
N PRO A 136 -1.47 8.22 8.23
CA PRO A 136 -1.95 8.78 9.49
C PRO A 136 -2.32 7.63 10.44
N PRO A 137 -2.13 7.80 11.77
CA PRO A 137 -2.49 6.79 12.73
C PRO A 137 -4.00 6.51 12.73
N PHE A 138 -4.37 5.27 12.93
CA PHE A 138 -5.75 4.80 13.04
C PHE A 138 -6.25 5.11 14.47
N ARG A 139 -6.96 6.25 14.63
CA ARG A 139 -7.40 6.78 15.93
C ARG A 139 -8.87 7.12 15.92
#